data_9698ccd19e566c8d34b8546e429f05b7
#
_entry.id   9698ccd19e566c8d34b8546e429f05b7
#
_cell.length_a   1.000
_cell.length_b   1.000
_cell.length_c   1.000
_cell.angle_alpha   90.00
_cell.angle_beta   90.00
_cell.angle_gamma   90.00
#
_symmetry.space_group_name_H-M   'P 1'
#
loop_
_entity.id
_entity.type
_entity.pdbx_description
1 polymer ?
#
loop_
_entity_poly.entity_id
_entity_poly.type
_entity_poly.pdbx_seq_one_letter_code
_entity_poly.pdbx_strand_id
1 'polypeptide(L)'
;PKWRPVRFDAKRRLVYFWSWGQLYIMHYPKSVQRDREQLLNFLSPEFFTPWIRPKHFGSLVFNIPHENPNKRSRRVPLGIYRPACEHQNHALLNFILDYLGSENPDEEYGKFFKKEKRITSDYFNCFYQFSLFPQIGYNEKKTEARIQAWLAKNSMQ
;
A
#
# COMPACT_ATOMS: atom_id res chain seq x y z
N PRO A 1 3.38 -0.68 15.20
CA PRO A 1 4.12 -1.71 14.49
C PRO A 1 4.17 -1.39 13.03
N LYS A 2 5.38 -1.29 12.49
CA LYS A 2 5.60 -0.96 11.09
C LYS A 2 5.52 -2.23 10.26
N TRP A 3 4.35 -2.80 10.20
CA TRP A 3 4.07 -4.04 9.51
C TRP A 3 3.89 -3.76 8.03
N ARG A 4 4.83 -4.12 7.19
CA ARG A 4 4.73 -4.02 5.73
C ARG A 4 3.81 -2.86 5.29
N PRO A 5 4.08 -1.62 5.72
CA PRO A 5 3.19 -0.54 5.34
C PRO A 5 3.30 -0.37 3.84
N VAL A 6 2.22 -0.67 3.15
CA VAL A 6 2.05 -0.12 1.82
C VAL A 6 1.91 1.38 2.00
N ARG A 7 2.72 2.11 1.30
CA ARG A 7 2.72 3.57 1.34
C ARG A 7 2.10 4.10 0.07
N PHE A 8 1.13 4.94 0.27
CA PHE A 8 0.43 5.67 -0.78
C PHE A 8 0.92 7.11 -0.76
N ASP A 9 1.49 7.57 -1.86
CA ASP A 9 1.99 8.94 -2.01
C ASP A 9 1.29 9.58 -3.20
N ALA A 10 0.17 10.24 -2.96
CA ALA A 10 -0.63 10.87 -4.00
C ALA A 10 0.11 12.03 -4.68
N LYS A 11 0.98 12.77 -3.96
CA LYS A 11 1.75 13.88 -4.53
C LYS A 11 2.75 13.41 -5.59
N ARG A 12 3.45 12.30 -5.29
CA ARG A 12 4.42 11.70 -6.21
C ARG A 12 3.78 10.64 -7.11
N ARG A 13 2.50 10.35 -6.93
CA ARG A 13 1.74 9.32 -7.67
C ARG A 13 2.38 7.93 -7.56
N LEU A 14 2.77 7.58 -6.33
CA LEU A 14 3.48 6.34 -6.03
C LEU A 14 2.68 5.45 -5.08
N VAL A 15 2.74 4.16 -5.33
CA VAL A 15 2.37 3.14 -4.35
C VAL A 15 3.57 2.22 -4.18
N TYR A 16 4.06 2.08 -2.96
CA TYR A 16 5.25 1.27 -2.71
C TYR A 16 5.25 0.59 -1.35
N PHE A 17 6.04 -0.46 -1.23
CA PHE A 17 6.34 -1.10 0.03
C PHE A 17 7.71 -1.78 0.02
N TRP A 18 8.23 -2.00 1.22
CA TRP A 18 9.49 -2.67 1.44
C TRP A 18 9.26 -4.06 2.03
N SER A 19 9.94 -5.06 1.51
CA SER A 19 9.88 -6.41 2.05
C SER A 19 11.19 -7.17 1.82
N TRP A 20 11.80 -7.68 2.89
CA TRP A 20 13.02 -8.49 2.83
C TRP A 20 14.16 -7.85 2.00
N GLY A 21 14.47 -6.60 2.27
CA GLY A 21 15.52 -5.88 1.56
C GLY A 21 15.16 -5.50 0.11
N GLN A 22 13.93 -5.74 -0.34
CA GLN A 22 13.47 -5.46 -1.69
C GLN A 22 12.42 -4.36 -1.71
N LEU A 23 12.51 -3.49 -2.70
CA LEU A 23 11.54 -2.42 -2.95
C LEU A 23 10.56 -2.87 -4.04
N TYR A 24 9.28 -2.72 -3.75
CA TYR A 24 8.18 -2.90 -4.69
C TYR A 24 7.53 -1.55 -4.88
N ILE A 25 7.38 -1.11 -6.12
CA ILE A 25 6.96 0.25 -6.45
C ILE A 25 6.19 0.29 -7.76
N MET A 26 5.12 1.07 -7.78
CA MET A 26 4.41 1.46 -9.00
C MET A 26 4.21 2.97 -9.03
N HIS A 27 4.26 3.52 -10.21
CA HIS A 27 4.01 4.94 -10.47
C HIS A 27 2.91 5.06 -11.50
N TYR A 28 1.88 5.85 -11.21
CA TYR A 28 0.77 6.10 -12.11
C TYR A 28 0.87 7.51 -12.72
N PRO A 29 0.55 7.67 -14.03
CA PRO A 29 0.63 8.95 -14.69
C PRO A 29 -0.46 9.93 -14.21
N LYS A 30 -0.24 11.23 -14.41
CA LYS A 30 -1.20 12.27 -13.98
C LYS A 30 -2.56 12.15 -14.66
N SER A 31 -2.61 11.63 -15.87
CA SER A 31 -3.87 11.36 -16.58
C SER A 31 -4.73 10.33 -15.84
N VAL A 32 -4.10 9.27 -15.34
CA VAL A 32 -4.77 8.21 -14.56
C VAL A 32 -5.23 8.71 -13.19
N GLN A 33 -4.48 9.63 -12.56
CA GLN A 33 -4.85 10.22 -11.27
C GLN A 33 -6.21 10.93 -11.31
N ARG A 34 -6.51 11.62 -12.40
CA ARG A 34 -7.72 12.43 -12.54
C ARG A 34 -8.98 11.61 -12.84
N ASP A 35 -8.81 10.38 -13.28
CA ASP A 35 -9.90 9.50 -13.64
C ASP A 35 -9.95 8.30 -12.70
N ARG A 36 -10.99 8.26 -11.86
CA ARG A 36 -11.18 7.20 -10.85
C ARG A 36 -11.24 5.80 -11.48
N GLU A 37 -11.88 5.65 -12.63
CA GLU A 37 -11.99 4.34 -13.31
C GLU A 37 -10.64 3.90 -13.86
N GLN A 38 -9.90 4.80 -14.47
CA GLN A 38 -8.55 4.51 -14.93
C GLN A 38 -7.61 4.18 -13.77
N LEU A 39 -7.72 4.89 -12.65
CA LEU A 39 -6.94 4.61 -11.45
C LEU A 39 -7.29 3.23 -10.87
N LEU A 40 -8.57 2.88 -10.80
CA LEU A 40 -9.02 1.56 -10.38
C LEU A 40 -8.45 0.46 -11.28
N ASN A 41 -8.55 0.62 -12.59
CA ASN A 41 -8.02 -0.32 -13.56
C ASN A 41 -6.48 -0.43 -13.47
N PHE A 42 -5.79 0.67 -13.25
CA PHE A 42 -4.34 0.69 -13.09
C PHE A 42 -3.89 -0.05 -11.82
N LEU A 43 -4.54 0.19 -10.70
CA LEU A 43 -4.25 -0.48 -9.43
C LEU A 43 -4.64 -1.96 -9.45
N SER A 44 -5.65 -2.30 -10.26
CA SER A 44 -6.16 -3.67 -10.45
C SER A 44 -6.33 -4.44 -9.14
N PRO A 45 -7.14 -3.91 -8.18
CA PRO A 45 -7.32 -4.54 -6.89
C PRO A 45 -8.02 -5.90 -7.03
N GLU A 46 -7.59 -6.85 -6.23
CA GLU A 46 -8.23 -8.17 -6.14
C GLU A 46 -8.82 -8.35 -4.74
N PHE A 47 -9.96 -9.04 -4.66
CA PHE A 47 -10.51 -9.53 -3.41
C PHE A 47 -10.17 -11.01 -3.27
N PHE A 48 -9.21 -11.31 -2.42
CA PHE A 48 -8.73 -12.68 -2.23
C PHE A 48 -9.46 -13.37 -1.10
N THR A 49 -10.22 -14.42 -1.42
CA THR A 49 -10.87 -15.30 -0.44
C THR A 49 -10.11 -16.61 -0.35
N PRO A 50 -9.55 -16.96 0.82
CA PRO A 50 -8.86 -18.25 0.98
C PRO A 50 -9.83 -19.42 0.76
N TRP A 51 -9.42 -20.41 -0.01
CA TRP A 51 -10.21 -21.61 -0.33
C TRP A 51 -10.71 -22.40 0.89
N ILE A 52 -9.98 -22.32 1.99
CA ILE A 52 -10.23 -23.11 3.21
C ILE A 52 -11.42 -22.60 4.01
N ARG A 53 -11.89 -21.37 3.76
CA ARG A 53 -12.99 -20.75 4.52
C ARG A 53 -13.87 -19.87 3.61
N PRO A 54 -14.78 -20.47 2.85
CA PRO A 54 -15.62 -19.73 1.89
C PRO A 54 -16.62 -18.74 2.54
N LYS A 55 -16.77 -18.77 3.87
CA LYS A 55 -17.66 -17.85 4.60
C LYS A 55 -16.99 -16.53 5.03
N HIS A 56 -15.72 -16.32 4.69
CA HIS A 56 -15.04 -15.08 5.03
C HIS A 56 -14.94 -14.16 3.80
N PHE A 57 -15.26 -12.90 4.02
CA PHE A 57 -15.08 -11.85 3.01
C PHE A 57 -13.60 -11.76 2.61
N GLY A 58 -13.35 -11.57 1.32
CA GLY A 58 -12.01 -11.52 0.79
C GLY A 58 -11.22 -10.32 1.29
N SER A 59 -9.92 -10.51 1.52
CA SER A 59 -9.00 -9.40 1.79
C SER A 59 -8.74 -8.62 0.52
N LEU A 60 -8.72 -7.30 0.61
CA LEU A 60 -8.27 -6.43 -0.48
C LEU A 60 -6.78 -6.68 -0.73
N VAL A 61 -6.40 -6.96 -1.96
CA VAL A 61 -5.01 -7.29 -2.34
C VAL A 61 -4.60 -6.43 -3.52
N PHE A 62 -3.41 -5.83 -3.42
CA PHE A 62 -2.75 -5.16 -4.54
C PHE A 62 -1.56 -5.98 -5.03
N ASN A 63 -1.39 -6.00 -6.34
CA ASN A 63 -0.24 -6.62 -6.98
C ASN A 63 0.78 -5.55 -7.35
N ILE A 64 1.81 -5.37 -6.50
CA ILE A 64 2.80 -4.31 -6.68
C ILE A 64 4.05 -4.88 -7.34
N PRO A 65 4.49 -4.30 -8.48
CA PRO A 65 5.67 -4.76 -9.19
C PRO A 65 6.94 -4.50 -8.39
N HIS A 66 7.95 -5.32 -8.64
CA HIS A 66 9.29 -5.12 -8.09
C HIS A 66 9.97 -3.94 -8.83
N GLU A 67 10.87 -3.19 -8.16
CA GLU A 67 11.66 -2.12 -8.78
C GLU A 67 12.46 -2.58 -10.01
N ASN A 68 12.84 -3.86 -10.05
CA ASN A 68 13.46 -4.50 -11.21
C ASN A 68 12.38 -5.27 -11.99
N PRO A 69 12.09 -4.91 -13.26
CA PRO A 69 11.04 -5.53 -14.07
C PRO A 69 11.24 -7.03 -14.32
N ASN A 70 12.49 -7.52 -14.21
CA ASN A 70 12.81 -8.95 -14.40
C ASN A 70 12.42 -9.81 -13.18
N LYS A 71 12.02 -9.19 -12.07
CA LYS A 71 11.57 -9.91 -10.87
C LYS A 71 10.05 -9.91 -10.77
N ARG A 72 9.52 -10.94 -10.10
CA ARG A 72 8.07 -11.09 -9.93
C ARG A 72 7.49 -9.99 -9.06
N SER A 73 6.30 -9.53 -9.43
CA SER A 73 5.44 -8.70 -8.59
C SER A 73 5.03 -9.44 -7.31
N ARG A 74 4.55 -8.70 -6.34
CA ARG A 74 4.10 -9.26 -5.07
C ARG A 74 2.68 -8.85 -4.76
N ARG A 75 1.87 -9.83 -4.38
CA ARG A 75 0.53 -9.62 -3.83
C ARG A 75 0.63 -9.17 -2.38
N VAL A 76 0.03 -8.04 -2.06
CA VAL A 76 0.06 -7.43 -0.73
C VAL A 76 -1.35 -7.25 -0.22
N PRO A 77 -1.74 -7.95 0.85
CA PRO A 77 -3.04 -7.75 1.46
C PRO A 77 -3.08 -6.43 2.21
N LEU A 78 -4.19 -5.73 2.08
CA LEU A 78 -4.49 -4.47 2.74
C LEU A 78 -5.71 -4.60 3.65
N GLY A 79 -5.79 -3.71 4.62
CA GLY A 79 -6.93 -3.66 5.53
C GLY A 79 -6.92 -4.76 6.59
N ILE A 80 -8.10 -5.10 7.04
CA ILE A 80 -8.30 -6.09 8.11
C ILE A 80 -8.24 -7.49 7.50
N TYR A 81 -7.43 -8.37 8.09
CA TYR A 81 -7.26 -9.75 7.62
C TYR A 81 -8.58 -10.56 7.59
N ARG A 82 -9.49 -10.24 8.49
CA ARG A 82 -10.84 -10.81 8.53
C ARG A 82 -11.84 -9.69 8.68
N PRO A 83 -12.28 -9.07 7.58
CA PRO A 83 -13.29 -8.03 7.66
C PRO A 83 -14.59 -8.61 8.24
N ALA A 84 -15.27 -7.84 9.06
CA ALA A 84 -16.55 -8.24 9.65
C ALA A 84 -17.67 -8.28 8.59
N CYS A 85 -17.51 -7.48 7.53
CA CYS A 85 -18.42 -7.47 6.39
C CYS A 85 -17.69 -7.06 5.11
N GLU A 86 -18.31 -7.34 3.97
CA GLU A 86 -17.78 -7.00 2.64
C GLU A 86 -17.52 -5.50 2.48
N HIS A 87 -18.39 -4.67 3.05
CA HIS A 87 -18.31 -3.21 2.93
C HIS A 87 -17.02 -2.62 3.49
N GLN A 88 -16.36 -3.25 4.46
CA GLN A 88 -15.14 -2.71 5.06
C GLN A 88 -14.00 -2.60 4.04
N ASN A 89 -13.80 -3.63 3.23
CA ASN A 89 -12.73 -3.60 2.21
C ASN A 89 -13.10 -2.71 1.02
N HIS A 90 -14.38 -2.64 0.67
CA HIS A 90 -14.86 -1.69 -0.34
C HIS A 90 -14.70 -0.23 0.12
N ALA A 91 -15.03 0.06 1.38
CA ALA A 91 -14.82 1.39 1.95
C ALA A 91 -13.32 1.77 1.98
N LEU A 92 -12.45 0.82 2.32
CA LEU A 92 -11.00 1.04 2.27
C LEU A 92 -10.51 1.30 0.84
N LEU A 93 -10.97 0.52 -0.13
CA LEU A 93 -10.62 0.72 -1.53
C LEU A 93 -11.07 2.10 -2.02
N ASN A 94 -12.32 2.47 -1.73
CA ASN A 94 -12.83 3.80 -2.07
C ASN A 94 -11.99 4.92 -1.46
N PHE A 95 -11.65 4.82 -0.18
CA PHE A 95 -10.77 5.78 0.49
C PHE A 95 -9.40 5.88 -0.19
N ILE A 96 -8.80 4.75 -0.57
CA ILE A 96 -7.50 4.73 -1.27
C ILE A 96 -7.60 5.42 -2.63
N LEU A 97 -8.66 5.13 -3.40
CA LEU A 97 -8.89 5.75 -4.71
C LEU A 97 -9.09 7.26 -4.58
N ASP A 98 -9.91 7.70 -3.63
CA ASP A 98 -10.17 9.12 -3.38
C ASP A 98 -8.89 9.85 -2.95
N TYR A 99 -8.11 9.25 -2.04
CA TYR A 99 -6.83 9.80 -1.61
C TYR A 99 -5.81 9.91 -2.75
N LEU A 100 -5.65 8.86 -3.55
CA LEU A 100 -4.70 8.85 -4.66
C LEU A 100 -5.14 9.74 -5.82
N GLY A 101 -6.43 9.94 -6.00
CA GLY A 101 -7.01 10.84 -6.99
C GLY A 101 -6.96 12.32 -6.61
N SER A 102 -6.75 12.63 -5.31
CA SER A 102 -6.71 14.02 -4.84
C SER A 102 -5.51 14.79 -5.38
N GLU A 103 -5.72 16.02 -5.79
CA GLU A 103 -4.64 16.94 -6.18
C GLU A 103 -3.96 17.56 -4.95
N ASN A 104 -4.71 17.75 -3.82
CA ASN A 104 -4.23 18.33 -2.58
C ASN A 104 -4.45 17.38 -1.37
N PRO A 105 -3.80 16.21 -1.35
CA PRO A 105 -4.08 15.17 -0.36
C PRO A 105 -3.78 15.59 1.09
N ASP A 106 -2.86 16.52 1.31
CA ASP A 106 -2.53 17.01 2.66
C ASP A 106 -3.64 17.87 3.25
N GLU A 107 -4.31 18.68 2.44
CA GLU A 107 -5.42 19.53 2.88
C GLU A 107 -6.67 18.71 3.13
N GLU A 108 -7.00 17.81 2.21
CA GLU A 108 -8.21 17.01 2.27
C GLU A 108 -8.13 15.89 3.32
N TYR A 109 -6.98 15.21 3.39
CA TYR A 109 -6.82 13.99 4.17
C TYR A 109 -5.84 14.11 5.35
N GLY A 110 -5.13 15.23 5.49
CA GLY A 110 -4.09 15.43 6.52
C GLY A 110 -4.59 15.17 7.95
N LYS A 111 -5.87 15.44 8.23
CA LYS A 111 -6.49 15.16 9.53
C LYS A 111 -6.56 13.67 9.89
N PHE A 112 -6.63 12.80 8.90
CA PHE A 112 -6.68 11.34 9.09
C PHE A 112 -5.31 10.72 9.37
N PHE A 113 -4.23 11.42 9.04
CA PHE A 113 -2.86 10.95 9.21
C PHE A 113 -2.16 11.50 10.46
N LYS A 114 -2.91 12.14 11.36
CA LYS A 114 -2.35 12.58 12.65
C LYS A 114 -1.85 11.36 13.42
N LYS A 115 -0.61 11.46 13.92
CA LYS A 115 -0.02 10.41 14.76
C LYS A 115 -0.81 10.32 16.06
N GLU A 116 -1.64 9.30 16.19
CA GLU A 116 -2.22 8.94 17.49
C GLU A 116 -1.13 8.43 18.43
N LYS A 117 -1.25 8.79 19.71
CA LYS A 117 -0.38 8.21 20.74
C LYS A 117 -0.66 6.71 20.80
N ARG A 118 0.38 5.90 20.64
CA ARG A 118 0.27 4.45 20.76
C ARG A 118 -0.10 4.08 22.19
N ILE A 119 -1.09 3.24 22.33
CA ILE A 119 -1.46 2.66 23.61
C ILE A 119 -0.67 1.36 23.84
N THR A 120 -0.52 1.00 25.09
CA THR A 120 0.28 -0.18 25.50
C THR A 120 -0.20 -1.49 24.84
N SER A 121 -1.51 -1.63 24.61
CA SER A 121 -2.09 -2.77 23.90
C SER A 121 -1.58 -2.94 22.47
N ASP A 122 -1.18 -1.86 21.79
CA ASP A 122 -0.64 -1.94 20.43
C ASP A 122 0.71 -2.65 20.40
N TYR A 123 1.50 -2.51 21.45
CA TYR A 123 2.78 -3.21 21.59
C TYR A 123 2.59 -4.71 21.81
N PHE A 124 1.59 -5.11 22.61
CA PHE A 124 1.27 -6.52 22.87
C PHE A 124 0.71 -7.20 21.62
N ASN A 125 -0.19 -6.56 20.89
CA ASN A 125 -0.71 -7.07 19.62
C ASN A 125 0.38 -7.28 18.57
N CYS A 126 1.47 -6.48 18.64
CA CYS A 126 2.62 -6.66 17.76
C CYS A 126 3.42 -7.92 18.04
N PHE A 127 3.53 -8.29 19.30
CA PHE A 127 4.30 -9.46 19.73
C PHE A 127 3.68 -10.77 19.24
N TYR A 128 2.35 -10.85 19.25
CA TYR A 128 1.60 -12.05 18.85
C TYR A 128 1.59 -12.35 17.35
N GLN A 129 1.96 -11.42 16.51
CA GLN A 129 1.80 -11.59 15.07
C GLN A 129 3.12 -11.83 14.31
N PHE A 130 4.25 -12.11 14.95
CA PHE A 130 5.53 -12.53 14.34
C PHE A 130 6.01 -11.76 13.10
N SER A 131 5.69 -10.49 12.94
CA SER A 131 6.03 -9.74 11.72
C SER A 131 7.16 -8.73 11.88
N LEU A 132 8.04 -8.94 12.84
CA LEU A 132 9.27 -8.14 12.97
C LEU A 132 10.23 -8.34 11.78
N PHE A 133 10.17 -9.50 11.13
CA PHE A 133 11.11 -9.91 10.09
C PHE A 133 11.01 -9.20 8.74
N PRO A 134 9.85 -8.80 8.21
CA PRO A 134 9.79 -8.18 6.88
C PRO A 134 10.48 -6.81 6.77
N GLN A 135 10.83 -6.22 7.90
CA GLN A 135 11.50 -4.92 7.93
C GLN A 135 13.02 -5.01 8.10
N ILE A 136 13.57 -6.22 8.13
CA ILE A 136 15.03 -6.39 8.14
C ILE A 136 15.59 -5.62 6.94
N GLY A 137 16.52 -4.72 7.24
CA GLY A 137 17.16 -3.87 6.24
C GLY A 137 16.37 -2.64 5.78
N TYR A 138 15.18 -2.36 6.36
CA TYR A 138 14.50 -1.10 6.09
C TYR A 138 15.25 0.08 6.69
N ASN A 139 15.62 1.00 5.83
CA ASN A 139 16.18 2.29 6.21
C ASN A 139 15.49 3.36 5.36
N GLU A 140 14.87 4.34 6.02
CA GLU A 140 14.07 5.37 5.34
C GLU A 140 14.90 6.17 4.33
N LYS A 141 16.12 6.58 4.71
CA LYS A 141 17.01 7.33 3.82
C LYS A 141 17.44 6.50 2.60
N LYS A 142 17.78 5.21 2.82
CA LYS A 142 18.15 4.31 1.72
C LYS A 142 16.96 4.00 0.80
N THR A 143 15.77 3.84 1.37
CA THR A 143 14.55 3.60 0.60
C THR A 143 14.21 4.80 -0.25
N GLU A 144 14.29 6.01 0.31
CA GLU A 144 14.05 7.25 -0.43
C GLU A 144 15.07 7.43 -1.57
N ALA A 145 16.35 7.20 -1.32
CA ALA A 145 17.37 7.25 -2.36
C ALA A 145 17.10 6.27 -3.51
N ARG A 146 16.62 5.05 -3.19
CA ARG A 146 16.23 4.06 -4.23
C ARG A 146 14.99 4.49 -5.00
N ILE A 147 14.00 5.09 -4.34
CA ILE A 147 12.81 5.63 -5.01
C ILE A 147 13.21 6.74 -5.97
N GLN A 148 14.07 7.67 -5.56
CA GLN A 148 14.55 8.75 -6.42
C GLN A 148 15.34 8.22 -7.63
N ALA A 149 16.23 7.26 -7.40
CA ALA A 149 16.98 6.62 -8.50
C ALA A 149 16.04 5.88 -9.47
N TRP A 150 15.02 5.21 -8.96
CA TRP A 150 14.01 4.52 -9.76
C TRP A 150 13.17 5.51 -10.58
N LEU A 151 12.71 6.61 -9.96
CA LEU A 151 11.97 7.67 -10.66
C LEU A 151 12.81 8.31 -11.77
N ALA A 152 14.07 8.65 -11.50
CA ALA A 152 14.96 9.22 -12.52
C ALA A 152 15.12 8.29 -13.72
N LYS A 153 15.20 6.98 -13.50
CA LYS A 153 15.30 5.98 -14.57
C LYS A 153 14.02 5.85 -15.39
N ASN A 154 12.84 5.95 -14.75
CA ASN A 154 11.56 5.72 -15.43
C ASN A 154 10.88 7.01 -15.92
N SER A 155 11.34 8.20 -15.51
CA SER A 155 10.88 9.47 -16.06
C SER A 155 11.48 9.80 -17.44
N MET A 156 12.45 9.03 -17.89
CA MET A 156 13.08 9.15 -19.22
C MET A 156 12.42 8.24 -20.26
N GLN A 157 11.39 7.47 -19.89
CA GLN A 157 10.57 6.68 -20.79
C GLN A 157 9.17 7.30 -20.95
#